data_6e2d35b6b1f00c16944237c80a2bf91c
#
_entry.id   6e2d35b6b1f00c16944237c80a2bf91c
#
_cell.length_a   1.000
_cell.length_b   1.000
_cell.length_c   1.000
_cell.angle_alpha   90.00
_cell.angle_beta   90.00
_cell.angle_gamma   90.00
#
_symmetry.space_group_name_H-M   'P 1'
#
loop_
_entity.id
_entity.type
_entity.pdbx_description
1 polymer ?
#
loop_
_entity_poly.entity_id
_entity_poly.type
_entity_poly.pdbx_seq_one_letter_code
_entity_poly.pdbx_strand_id
1 'polypeptide(L)'
;MARIAGIDLPREKRIEIGLTYIYGIGRTSAQKILEMTGINPDIRVKDLTEDQEAALRDVIDKHFTIEGDLRRERNQNVKRLMDIGCNRGLRHRKGLPVRGQRTHTNARTRKGPKRQIGAKKKK
;
A
#
# COMPACT_ATOMS: atom_id res chain seq x y z
N MET A 1 22.09 -5.22 4.72
CA MET A 1 20.73 -4.68 4.98
C MET A 1 19.89 -5.03 3.78
N ALA A 2 18.88 -5.90 3.94
CA ALA A 2 18.05 -6.29 2.80
C ALA A 2 17.21 -5.09 2.34
N ARG A 3 17.54 -4.55 1.17
CA ARG A 3 16.82 -3.45 0.55
C ARG A 3 16.20 -3.92 -0.76
N ILE A 4 14.86 -3.92 -0.80
CA ILE A 4 14.08 -4.36 -1.96
C ILE A 4 13.18 -3.20 -2.41
N ALA A 5 13.17 -2.90 -3.70
CA ALA A 5 12.40 -1.80 -4.29
C ALA A 5 12.62 -0.43 -3.60
N GLY A 6 13.84 -0.18 -3.15
CA GLY A 6 14.18 1.05 -2.44
C GLY A 6 13.74 1.12 -0.97
N ILE A 7 13.09 0.08 -0.44
CA ILE A 7 12.61 0.01 0.94
C ILE A 7 13.51 -0.89 1.77
N ASP A 8 13.92 -0.39 2.94
CA ASP A 8 14.66 -1.18 3.92
C ASP A 8 13.70 -2.08 4.70
N LEU A 9 13.92 -3.39 4.61
CA LEU A 9 13.07 -4.34 5.30
C LEU A 9 13.48 -4.48 6.78
N PRO A 10 12.51 -4.65 7.70
CA PRO A 10 12.78 -4.81 9.13
C PRO A 10 13.51 -6.13 9.40
N ARG A 11 14.72 -6.06 9.96
CA ARG A 11 15.64 -7.20 10.15
C ARG A 11 15.08 -8.33 10.99
N GLU A 12 14.36 -7.98 12.06
CA GLU A 12 13.88 -8.94 13.06
C GLU A 12 12.57 -9.63 12.68
N LYS A 13 11.95 -9.23 11.57
CA LYS A 13 10.71 -9.84 11.09
C LYS A 13 11.00 -11.03 10.18
N ARG A 14 10.04 -11.99 10.13
CA ARG A 14 10.04 -13.06 9.11
C ARG A 14 9.89 -12.42 7.74
N ILE A 15 10.47 -13.04 6.72
CA ILE A 15 10.44 -12.49 5.35
C ILE A 15 9.00 -12.31 4.83
N GLU A 16 8.07 -13.20 5.16
CA GLU A 16 6.65 -13.07 4.83
C GLU A 16 6.08 -11.71 5.31
N ILE A 17 6.41 -11.32 6.54
CA ILE A 17 5.95 -10.06 7.11
C ILE A 17 6.81 -8.89 6.63
N GLY A 18 8.11 -9.10 6.46
CA GLY A 18 9.03 -8.08 5.94
C GLY A 18 8.59 -7.54 4.58
N LEU A 19 8.19 -8.41 3.66
CA LEU A 19 7.71 -8.02 2.33
C LEU A 19 6.44 -7.14 2.37
N THR A 20 5.59 -7.28 3.38
CA THR A 20 4.38 -6.44 3.49
C THR A 20 4.66 -4.97 3.82
N TYR A 21 5.89 -4.59 4.13
CA TYR A 21 6.29 -3.19 4.29
C TYR A 21 6.42 -2.46 2.95
N ILE A 22 6.51 -3.21 1.84
CA ILE A 22 6.52 -2.65 0.49
C ILE A 22 5.07 -2.31 0.08
N TYR A 23 4.83 -1.08 -0.32
CA TYR A 23 3.51 -0.66 -0.78
C TYR A 23 3.09 -1.41 -2.05
N GLY A 24 2.01 -2.14 -1.96
CA GLY A 24 1.49 -3.00 -3.04
C GLY A 24 1.64 -4.49 -2.76
N ILE A 25 2.45 -4.88 -1.77
CA ILE A 25 2.60 -6.27 -1.36
C ILE A 25 1.86 -6.48 -0.04
N GLY A 26 0.76 -7.24 -0.10
CA GLY A 26 0.05 -7.74 1.06
C GLY A 26 0.52 -9.14 1.44
N ARG A 27 -0.04 -9.71 2.51
CA ARG A 27 0.34 -11.05 2.98
C ARG A 27 0.19 -12.14 1.90
N THR A 28 -0.92 -12.17 1.20
CA THR A 28 -1.15 -13.12 0.09
C THR A 28 -0.17 -12.94 -1.06
N SER A 29 0.19 -11.70 -1.40
CA SER A 29 1.20 -11.44 -2.43
C SER A 29 2.59 -11.87 -1.97
N ALA A 30 2.93 -11.62 -0.70
CA ALA A 30 4.19 -12.07 -0.11
C ALA A 30 4.31 -13.60 -0.14
N GLN A 31 3.26 -14.34 0.20
CA GLN A 31 3.24 -15.80 0.11
C GLN A 31 3.49 -16.29 -1.32
N LYS A 32 2.80 -15.71 -2.31
CA LYS A 32 3.03 -16.05 -3.72
C LYS A 32 4.46 -15.78 -4.19
N ILE A 33 5.05 -14.67 -3.76
CA ILE A 33 6.45 -14.34 -4.08
C ILE A 33 7.38 -15.40 -3.50
N LEU A 34 7.15 -15.80 -2.25
CA LEU A 34 7.96 -16.80 -1.57
C LEU A 34 7.79 -18.20 -2.20
N GLU A 35 6.59 -18.57 -2.63
CA GLU A 35 6.34 -19.80 -3.40
C GLU A 35 7.10 -19.80 -4.73
N MET A 36 7.08 -18.68 -5.47
CA MET A 36 7.80 -18.56 -6.76
C MET A 36 9.32 -18.63 -6.60
N THR A 37 9.85 -18.14 -5.49
CA THR A 37 11.29 -18.13 -5.21
C THR A 37 11.77 -19.38 -4.45
N GLY A 38 10.85 -20.18 -3.92
CA GLY A 38 11.18 -21.37 -3.11
C GLY A 38 11.81 -21.04 -1.74
N ILE A 39 11.64 -19.81 -1.25
CA ILE A 39 12.21 -19.36 0.02
C ILE A 39 11.25 -19.69 1.16
N ASN A 40 11.77 -20.24 2.25
CA ASN A 40 10.98 -20.52 3.45
C ASN A 40 10.43 -19.20 4.06
N PRO A 41 9.10 -19.06 4.25
CA PRO A 41 8.47 -17.84 4.79
C PRO A 41 8.92 -17.49 6.22
N ASP A 42 9.41 -18.44 6.97
CA ASP A 42 9.79 -18.26 8.39
C ASP A 42 11.22 -17.72 8.59
N ILE A 43 12.04 -17.69 7.54
CA ILE A 43 13.37 -17.08 7.60
C ILE A 43 13.26 -15.60 7.99
N ARG A 44 14.14 -15.15 8.89
CA ARG A 44 14.21 -13.72 9.23
C ARG A 44 14.92 -12.93 8.15
N VAL A 45 14.52 -11.69 7.97
CA VAL A 45 15.11 -10.81 6.94
C VAL A 45 16.63 -10.68 7.08
N LYS A 46 17.17 -10.73 8.30
CA LYS A 46 18.61 -10.66 8.57
C LYS A 46 19.39 -11.90 8.10
N ASP A 47 18.71 -13.04 8.00
CA ASP A 47 19.32 -14.35 7.68
C ASP A 47 19.19 -14.69 6.18
N LEU A 48 18.70 -13.74 5.36
CA LEU A 48 18.63 -13.88 3.91
C LEU A 48 20.03 -13.84 3.28
N THR A 49 20.26 -14.72 2.31
CA THR A 49 21.45 -14.66 1.45
C THR A 49 21.28 -13.66 0.33
N GLU A 50 22.39 -13.16 -0.22
CA GLU A 50 22.37 -12.22 -1.35
C GLU A 50 21.67 -12.79 -2.58
N ASP A 51 21.84 -14.09 -2.85
CA ASP A 51 21.16 -14.78 -3.96
C ASP A 51 19.64 -14.81 -3.76
N GLN A 52 19.18 -15.04 -2.53
CA GLN A 52 17.76 -15.01 -2.18
C GLN A 52 17.19 -13.58 -2.32
N GLU A 53 17.94 -12.56 -1.90
CA GLU A 53 17.53 -11.16 -2.12
C GLU A 53 17.43 -10.82 -3.60
N ALA A 54 18.38 -11.28 -4.43
CA ALA A 54 18.33 -11.08 -5.88
C ALA A 54 17.13 -11.76 -6.51
N ALA A 55 16.85 -13.02 -6.14
CA ALA A 55 15.68 -13.75 -6.62
C ALA A 55 14.37 -13.07 -6.25
N LEU A 56 14.26 -12.55 -5.03
CA LEU A 56 13.08 -11.78 -4.59
C LEU A 56 12.89 -10.51 -5.42
N ARG A 57 13.97 -9.74 -5.67
CA ARG A 57 13.91 -8.54 -6.52
C ARG A 57 13.42 -8.88 -7.92
N ASP A 58 14.00 -9.89 -8.54
CA ASP A 58 13.66 -10.31 -9.90
C ASP A 58 12.17 -10.70 -10.04
N VAL A 59 11.64 -11.46 -9.09
CA VAL A 59 10.23 -11.88 -9.11
C VAL A 59 9.31 -10.69 -8.87
N ILE A 60 9.66 -9.81 -7.95
CA ILE A 60 8.86 -8.62 -7.66
C ILE A 60 8.81 -7.69 -8.87
N ASP A 61 9.96 -7.38 -9.47
CA ASP A 61 10.04 -6.47 -10.62
C ASP A 61 9.31 -7.01 -11.86
N LYS A 62 9.30 -8.34 -12.06
CA LYS A 62 8.64 -8.97 -13.22
C LYS A 62 7.12 -9.12 -13.06
N HIS A 63 6.63 -9.36 -11.86
CA HIS A 63 5.25 -9.82 -11.65
C HIS A 63 4.38 -8.86 -10.83
N PHE A 64 4.96 -7.85 -10.18
CA PHE A 64 4.22 -6.98 -9.29
C PHE A 64 4.49 -5.50 -9.58
N THR A 65 3.41 -4.73 -9.67
CA THR A 65 3.50 -3.26 -9.70
C THR A 65 3.49 -2.78 -8.24
N ILE A 66 4.55 -2.07 -7.84
CA ILE A 66 4.76 -1.67 -6.45
C ILE A 66 5.13 -0.19 -6.33
N GLU A 67 5.11 0.29 -5.10
CA GLU A 67 5.58 1.63 -4.68
C GLU A 67 5.17 2.77 -5.61
N GLY A 68 6.11 3.42 -6.26
CA GLY A 68 5.89 4.63 -7.06
C GLY A 68 4.96 4.40 -8.26
N ASP A 69 5.13 3.29 -8.95
CA ASP A 69 4.34 2.96 -10.14
C ASP A 69 2.90 2.63 -9.77
N LEU A 70 2.69 1.87 -8.70
CA LEU A 70 1.35 1.61 -8.18
C LEU A 70 0.66 2.88 -7.67
N ARG A 71 1.39 3.77 -7.00
CA ARG A 71 0.85 5.07 -6.56
C ARG A 71 0.45 5.93 -7.75
N ARG A 72 1.28 5.95 -8.78
CA ARG A 72 0.99 6.69 -10.03
C ARG A 72 -0.24 6.15 -10.71
N GLU A 73 -0.33 4.84 -10.91
CA GLU A 73 -1.49 4.17 -11.51
C GLU A 73 -2.78 4.47 -10.72
N ARG A 74 -2.74 4.29 -9.41
CA ARG A 74 -3.89 4.62 -8.53
C ARG A 74 -4.33 6.07 -8.67
N ASN A 75 -3.39 6.99 -8.67
CA ASN A 75 -3.70 8.42 -8.81
C ASN A 75 -4.27 8.75 -10.19
N GLN A 76 -3.74 8.15 -11.25
CA GLN A 76 -4.28 8.30 -12.61
C GLN A 76 -5.71 7.76 -12.71
N ASN A 77 -5.98 6.60 -12.11
CA ASN A 77 -7.32 6.01 -12.10
C ASN A 77 -8.33 6.92 -11.38
N VAL A 78 -7.97 7.48 -10.23
CA VAL A 78 -8.80 8.44 -9.50
C VAL A 78 -9.00 9.72 -10.30
N LYS A 79 -7.94 10.26 -10.88
CA LYS A 79 -8.01 11.46 -11.75
C LYS A 79 -8.94 11.24 -12.92
N ARG A 80 -8.82 10.12 -13.62
CA ARG A 80 -9.71 9.75 -14.73
C ARG A 80 -11.19 9.78 -14.31
N LEU A 81 -11.53 9.21 -13.15
CA LEU A 81 -12.91 9.26 -12.64
C LEU A 81 -13.41 10.69 -12.38
N MET A 82 -12.51 11.55 -11.88
CA MET A 82 -12.84 12.98 -11.66
C MET A 82 -13.03 13.74 -12.98
N ASP A 83 -12.23 13.46 -13.99
CA ASP A 83 -12.26 14.10 -15.30
C ASP A 83 -13.53 13.69 -16.08
N ILE A 84 -13.93 12.43 -16.00
CA ILE A 84 -15.20 11.93 -16.57
C ILE A 84 -16.42 12.57 -15.88
N GLY A 85 -16.28 13.06 -14.65
CA GLY A 85 -17.38 13.65 -13.88
C GLY A 85 -18.43 12.66 -13.36
N CYS A 86 -18.08 11.36 -13.31
CA CYS A 86 -18.96 10.34 -12.76
C CYS A 86 -19.21 10.52 -11.25
N ASN A 87 -20.26 9.90 -10.72
CA ASN A 87 -20.59 10.02 -9.29
C ASN A 87 -19.41 9.66 -8.38
N ARG A 88 -18.69 8.59 -8.67
CA ARG A 88 -17.48 8.21 -7.91
C ARG A 88 -16.40 9.29 -7.95
N GLY A 89 -16.17 9.89 -9.10
CA GLY A 89 -15.21 11.01 -9.27
C GLY A 89 -15.61 12.23 -8.47
N LEU A 90 -16.89 12.62 -8.50
CA LEU A 90 -17.41 13.72 -7.68
C LEU A 90 -17.27 13.45 -6.19
N ARG A 91 -17.49 12.22 -5.76
CA ARG A 91 -17.28 11.81 -4.36
C ARG A 91 -15.82 11.89 -3.95
N HIS A 92 -14.88 11.48 -4.82
CA HIS A 92 -13.44 11.64 -4.59
C HIS A 92 -13.06 13.12 -4.46
N ARG A 93 -13.55 13.98 -5.35
CA ARG A 93 -13.29 15.43 -5.33
C ARG A 93 -13.77 16.09 -4.05
N LYS A 94 -14.95 15.66 -3.54
CA LYS A 94 -15.53 16.19 -2.29
C LYS A 94 -14.95 15.55 -1.01
N GLY A 95 -14.05 14.57 -1.10
CA GLY A 95 -13.53 13.87 0.06
C GLY A 95 -14.58 13.03 0.81
N LEU A 96 -15.60 12.54 0.11
CA LEU A 96 -16.68 11.75 0.67
C LEU A 96 -16.48 10.25 0.41
N PRO A 97 -17.13 9.35 1.18
CA PRO A 97 -17.15 7.93 0.89
C PRO A 97 -17.66 7.65 -0.52
N VAL A 98 -17.00 6.73 -1.25
CA VAL A 98 -17.26 6.47 -2.67
C VAL A 98 -18.12 5.23 -2.89
N ARG A 99 -18.17 4.32 -1.91
CA ARG A 99 -18.85 3.01 -2.01
C ARG A 99 -20.24 2.98 -1.36
N GLY A 100 -20.96 4.08 -1.38
CA GLY A 100 -22.34 4.14 -0.87
C GLY A 100 -22.47 4.13 0.66
N GLN A 101 -21.36 4.34 1.41
CA GLN A 101 -21.42 4.40 2.86
C GLN A 101 -22.25 5.60 3.32
N ARG A 102 -22.89 5.43 4.48
CA ARG A 102 -23.67 6.47 5.13
C ARG A 102 -22.80 7.69 5.47
N THR A 103 -23.31 8.90 5.21
CA THR A 103 -22.58 10.14 5.46
C THR A 103 -23.16 11.00 6.58
N HIS A 104 -24.39 10.73 6.98
CA HIS A 104 -25.05 11.44 8.09
C HIS A 104 -24.37 11.11 9.43
N THR A 105 -23.99 9.87 9.63
CA THR A 105 -23.21 9.39 10.79
C THR A 105 -21.89 8.81 10.32
N ASN A 106 -20.87 8.79 11.19
CA ASN A 106 -19.58 8.19 10.92
C ASN A 106 -18.86 8.76 9.67
N ALA A 107 -18.27 7.92 8.83
CA ALA A 107 -17.48 8.30 7.65
C ALA A 107 -16.24 9.16 7.98
N ARG A 108 -15.69 9.00 9.19
CA ARG A 108 -14.57 9.83 9.68
C ARG A 108 -13.27 9.63 8.92
N THR A 109 -13.03 8.43 8.39
CA THR A 109 -11.82 8.14 7.59
C THR A 109 -11.70 9.09 6.39
N ARG A 110 -12.81 9.42 5.75
CA ARG A 110 -12.82 10.34 4.59
C ARG A 110 -13.04 11.79 4.98
N LYS A 111 -13.91 12.07 5.95
CA LYS A 111 -14.24 13.43 6.41
C LYS A 111 -13.25 14.03 7.38
N GLY A 112 -12.42 13.20 8.01
CA GLY A 112 -11.54 13.61 9.10
C GLY A 112 -12.24 13.73 10.46
N PRO A 113 -11.52 14.17 11.50
CA PRO A 113 -12.05 14.35 12.85
C PRO A 113 -13.25 15.30 12.89
N LYS A 114 -14.14 15.10 13.83
CA LYS A 114 -15.25 16.06 14.06
C LYS A 114 -14.67 17.41 14.48
N ARG A 115 -15.21 18.49 13.92
CA ARG A 115 -14.89 19.84 14.39
C ARG A 115 -15.43 20.02 15.80
N GLN A 116 -14.57 20.46 16.72
CA GLN A 116 -15.00 20.84 18.05
C GLN A 116 -15.61 22.25 17.98
N ILE A 117 -16.74 22.45 18.65
CA ILE A 117 -17.36 23.77 18.80
C ILE A 117 -16.43 24.61 19.70
N GLY A 118 -16.04 25.81 19.26
CA GLY A 118 -15.19 26.72 20.02
C GLY A 118 -13.67 26.48 19.93
N ALA A 119 -13.21 25.54 19.10
CA ALA A 119 -11.77 25.37 18.86
C ALA A 119 -11.21 26.61 18.13
N LYS A 120 -10.37 27.40 18.82
CA LYS A 120 -9.58 28.49 18.19
C LYS A 120 -8.73 27.91 17.06
N LYS A 121 -8.79 28.53 15.87
CA LYS A 121 -7.82 28.23 14.81
C LYS A 121 -6.42 28.46 15.39
N LYS A 122 -5.60 27.41 15.46
CA LYS A 122 -4.16 27.61 15.63
C LYS A 122 -3.67 28.39 14.41
N LYS A 123 -3.13 29.58 14.67
CA LYS A 123 -2.39 30.36 13.66
C LYS A 123 -1.15 29.61 13.21
#